data_02a27b91c70daeaed861db8d8d951719
#
_entry.id   02a27b91c70daeaed861db8d8d951719
#
_cell.length_a   1.000
_cell.length_b   1.000
_cell.length_c   1.000
_cell.angle_alpha   90.00
_cell.angle_beta   90.00
_cell.angle_gamma   90.00
#
_symmetry.space_group_name_H-M   'P 1'
#
loop_
_entity.id
_entity.type
_entity.pdbx_description
1 polymer ?
#
loop_
_entity_poly.entity_id
_entity_poly.type
_entity_poly.pdbx_seq_one_letter_code
_entity_poly.pdbx_strand_id
1 'polypeptide(L)'
;MDSFSRKEIVIGRLKFITMSLIGILLFLVPIPVEQDGQKQTTLPVAFLAGVLKDVLGGVMPFLIVTIITLSGIITLICSTILKDKLKPDGLMNNAFNVRIGWLILRILAVVFAWMTFLRIGSKVIYSDETGGLLFSSLLPTLVAVFLFAALFLPLLMEYGLLEMLGPIFRPVMRPLFTLPGRSTVDNLASFIGDGTVGVLITSRQYGEGYYSRREATVISTTFSVVSITFAIVVAETVHMQNQFFAFYLSVIVSCLVAAVIMPRIWPLNKIPDEYAKEVPESARTEALPEGKTALRHGFDTATEVGIKAPGVIDFFKSGLKTVIDMWFVILPVVMSIGTIATIIANYRPFFVILGKPFVPFLELMQIPEAAQASQTIIIGFADMFLPSILIEGVQNDITRFVIGALSISQLIYLSEVGGVILGSKIPVSIGKLFMIFLIRTIITLPIISLMAHLLL
;
A
#
# COMPACT_ATOMS: atom_id res chain seq x y z
N MET A 1 11.10 28.54 18.52
CA MET A 1 11.99 28.11 19.62
C MET A 1 12.06 29.13 20.76
N ASP A 2 12.06 30.41 20.46
CA ASP A 2 12.21 31.49 21.46
C ASP A 2 11.03 31.64 22.44
N SER A 3 9.90 30.99 22.16
CA SER A 3 8.70 30.98 23.01
C SER A 3 8.65 29.82 24.05
N PHE A 4 9.59 28.90 24.01
CA PHE A 4 9.61 27.71 24.88
C PHE A 4 10.71 27.78 25.92
N SER A 5 10.43 27.28 27.12
CA SER A 5 11.42 27.16 28.19
C SER A 5 12.49 26.11 27.83
N ARG A 6 13.70 26.25 28.42
CA ARG A 6 14.78 25.26 28.24
C ARG A 6 14.34 23.83 28.58
N LYS A 7 13.51 23.66 29.60
CA LYS A 7 13.00 22.35 30.01
C LYS A 7 12.06 21.75 28.96
N GLU A 8 11.16 22.53 28.40
CA GLU A 8 10.26 22.10 27.32
C GLU A 8 11.05 21.70 26.05
N ILE A 9 12.08 22.48 25.70
CA ILE A 9 12.95 22.16 24.56
C ILE A 9 13.65 20.81 24.76
N VAL A 10 14.19 20.55 25.95
CA VAL A 10 14.88 19.28 26.24
C VAL A 10 13.88 18.12 26.19
N ILE A 11 12.71 18.27 26.79
CA ILE A 11 11.66 17.24 26.75
C ILE A 11 11.18 17.01 25.32
N GLY A 12 10.95 18.06 24.54
CA GLY A 12 10.54 17.95 23.14
C GLY A 12 11.57 17.21 22.28
N ARG A 13 12.86 17.54 22.44
CA ARG A 13 13.96 16.82 21.77
C ARG A 13 14.01 15.35 22.15
N LEU A 14 13.89 15.06 23.43
CA LEU A 14 13.90 13.67 23.92
C LEU A 14 12.73 12.88 23.35
N LYS A 15 11.50 13.43 23.40
CA LYS A 15 10.32 12.81 22.80
C LYS A 15 10.52 12.59 21.30
N PHE A 16 10.93 13.60 20.55
CA PHE A 16 11.20 13.50 19.12
C PHE A 16 12.19 12.37 18.83
N ILE A 17 13.39 12.41 19.42
CA ILE A 17 14.46 11.46 19.13
C ILE A 17 14.03 10.04 19.50
N THR A 18 13.52 9.82 20.74
CA THR A 18 13.20 8.47 21.22
C THR A 18 12.03 7.86 20.45
N MET A 19 10.93 8.59 20.25
CA MET A 19 9.75 8.05 19.59
C MET A 19 9.97 7.86 18.09
N SER A 20 10.66 8.80 17.41
CA SER A 20 11.04 8.63 16.02
C SER A 20 12.02 7.48 15.82
N LEU A 21 12.98 7.30 16.72
CA LEU A 21 13.91 6.17 16.65
C LEU A 21 13.16 4.82 16.80
N ILE A 22 12.23 4.73 17.74
CA ILE A 22 11.39 3.53 17.89
C ILE A 22 10.57 3.31 16.62
N GLY A 23 9.96 4.36 16.04
CA GLY A 23 9.25 4.28 14.78
C GLY A 23 10.13 3.78 13.63
N ILE A 24 11.33 4.34 13.47
CA ILE A 24 12.30 3.90 12.46
C ILE A 24 12.66 2.43 12.66
N LEU A 25 12.96 2.00 13.88
CA LEU A 25 13.31 0.61 14.19
C LEU A 25 12.15 -0.34 13.86
N LEU A 26 10.91 0.03 14.15
CA LEU A 26 9.74 -0.81 13.88
C LEU A 26 9.39 -0.92 12.39
N PHE A 27 9.54 0.16 11.61
CA PHE A 27 9.04 0.25 10.25
C PHE A 27 10.11 0.25 9.16
N LEU A 28 11.37 0.53 9.47
CA LEU A 28 12.40 0.74 8.45
C LEU A 28 13.66 -0.11 8.68
N VAL A 29 13.87 -0.67 9.87
CA VAL A 29 15.07 -1.48 10.15
C VAL A 29 14.71 -2.96 10.07
N PRO A 30 15.22 -3.69 9.06
CA PRO A 30 14.96 -5.11 8.93
C PRO A 30 15.71 -5.91 10.00
N ILE A 31 15.04 -6.91 10.53
CA ILE A 31 15.58 -7.85 11.52
C ILE A 31 15.67 -9.27 10.95
N PRO A 32 16.72 -10.01 11.24
CA PRO A 32 16.78 -11.44 10.90
C PRO A 32 15.86 -12.22 11.85
N VAL A 33 15.01 -13.06 11.30
CA VAL A 33 14.09 -13.93 12.03
C VAL A 33 14.25 -15.34 11.52
N GLU A 34 14.17 -16.32 12.39
CA GLU A 34 14.13 -17.73 12.03
C GLU A 34 12.67 -18.17 11.97
N GLN A 35 12.16 -18.50 10.79
CA GLN A 35 10.80 -18.97 10.57
C GLN A 35 10.89 -20.28 9.77
N ASP A 36 10.23 -21.34 10.26
CA ASP A 36 10.24 -22.68 9.64
C ASP A 36 11.65 -23.26 9.38
N GLY A 37 12.63 -22.92 10.25
CA GLY A 37 14.02 -23.36 10.13
C GLY A 37 14.83 -22.61 9.05
N GLN A 38 14.27 -21.57 8.45
CA GLN A 38 14.96 -20.70 7.50
C GLN A 38 15.16 -19.30 8.09
N LYS A 39 16.36 -18.74 7.86
CA LYS A 39 16.66 -17.35 8.21
C LYS A 39 16.02 -16.43 7.18
N GLN A 40 15.02 -15.70 7.60
CA GLN A 40 14.35 -14.68 6.79
C GLN A 40 14.61 -13.29 7.36
N THR A 41 14.53 -12.27 6.53
CA THR A 41 14.66 -10.88 6.95
C THR A 41 13.30 -10.22 6.83
N THR A 42 12.81 -9.67 7.93
CA THR A 42 11.50 -9.01 7.98
C THR A 42 11.55 -7.73 8.81
N LEU A 43 10.51 -6.90 8.74
CA LEU A 43 10.38 -5.75 9.61
C LEU A 43 9.76 -6.13 10.96
N PRO A 44 10.14 -5.48 12.07
CA PRO A 44 9.54 -5.76 13.38
C PRO A 44 8.02 -5.69 13.39
N VAL A 45 7.42 -4.71 12.71
CA VAL A 45 5.94 -4.60 12.57
C VAL A 45 5.36 -5.82 11.86
N ALA A 46 5.99 -6.28 10.78
CA ALA A 46 5.55 -7.45 10.03
C ALA A 46 5.76 -8.75 10.85
N PHE A 47 6.87 -8.84 11.60
CA PHE A 47 7.11 -9.94 12.53
C PHE A 47 6.03 -10.04 13.61
N LEU A 48 5.68 -8.92 14.26
CA LEU A 48 4.59 -8.87 15.24
C LEU A 48 3.24 -9.28 14.63
N ALA A 49 2.99 -8.87 13.38
CA ALA A 49 1.79 -9.29 12.64
C ALA A 49 1.79 -10.80 12.36
N GLY A 50 2.94 -11.38 11.99
CA GLY A 50 3.13 -12.82 11.81
C GLY A 50 2.81 -13.59 13.11
N VAL A 51 3.44 -13.20 14.22
CA VAL A 51 3.19 -13.79 15.55
C VAL A 51 1.70 -13.73 15.93
N LEU A 52 1.05 -12.59 15.71
CA LEU A 52 -0.39 -12.46 15.98
C LEU A 52 -1.22 -13.41 15.11
N LYS A 53 -0.87 -13.52 13.83
CA LYS A 53 -1.55 -14.43 12.89
C LYS A 53 -1.42 -15.88 13.33
N ASP A 54 -0.25 -16.29 13.80
CA ASP A 54 0.00 -17.65 14.27
C ASP A 54 -0.77 -17.94 15.57
N VAL A 55 -0.73 -17.01 16.54
CA VAL A 55 -1.47 -17.14 17.81
C VAL A 55 -2.99 -17.17 17.59
N LEU A 56 -3.51 -16.36 16.69
CA LEU A 56 -4.95 -16.26 16.40
C LEU A 56 -5.42 -17.16 15.25
N GLY A 57 -4.55 -17.98 14.67
CA GLY A 57 -4.81 -18.73 13.43
C GLY A 57 -6.18 -19.43 13.41
N GLY A 58 -6.53 -20.14 14.47
CA GLY A 58 -7.83 -20.82 14.59
C GLY A 58 -9.05 -19.90 14.74
N VAL A 59 -8.86 -18.67 15.25
CA VAL A 59 -9.93 -17.69 15.52
C VAL A 59 -9.99 -16.63 14.42
N MET A 60 -8.92 -16.46 13.65
CA MET A 60 -8.76 -15.42 12.65
C MET A 60 -9.92 -15.38 11.61
N PRO A 61 -10.37 -16.51 11.04
CA PRO A 61 -11.50 -16.51 10.11
C PRO A 61 -12.79 -15.97 10.75
N PHE A 62 -13.07 -16.35 11.99
CA PHE A 62 -14.23 -15.86 12.74
C PHE A 62 -14.11 -14.36 13.05
N LEU A 63 -12.93 -13.89 13.41
CA LEU A 63 -12.65 -12.46 13.64
C LEU A 63 -12.90 -11.63 12.37
N ILE A 64 -12.40 -12.09 11.23
CA ILE A 64 -12.56 -11.42 9.93
C ILE A 64 -14.03 -11.31 9.55
N VAL A 65 -14.78 -12.43 9.60
CA VAL A 65 -16.19 -12.41 9.22
C VAL A 65 -16.99 -11.50 10.18
N THR A 66 -16.63 -11.47 11.46
CA THR A 66 -17.26 -10.59 12.45
C THR A 66 -17.00 -9.11 12.16
N ILE A 67 -15.74 -8.73 11.88
CA ILE A 67 -15.38 -7.35 11.53
C ILE A 67 -16.14 -6.90 10.28
N ILE A 68 -16.14 -7.71 9.22
CA ILE A 68 -16.81 -7.39 7.96
C ILE A 68 -18.33 -7.26 8.18
N THR A 69 -18.92 -8.16 8.95
CA THR A 69 -20.36 -8.14 9.27
C THR A 69 -20.75 -6.90 10.06
N LEU A 70 -20.00 -6.59 11.13
CA LEU A 70 -20.23 -5.38 11.91
C LEU A 70 -20.08 -4.12 11.06
N SER A 71 -19.05 -4.07 10.18
CA SER A 71 -18.87 -2.97 9.25
C SER A 71 -20.09 -2.78 8.33
N GLY A 72 -20.59 -3.86 7.74
CA GLY A 72 -21.77 -3.83 6.88
C GLY A 72 -23.01 -3.33 7.61
N ILE A 73 -23.28 -3.87 8.82
CA ILE A 73 -24.43 -3.47 9.65
C ILE A 73 -24.33 -2.00 10.06
N ILE A 74 -23.20 -1.58 10.60
CA ILE A 74 -22.99 -0.19 11.04
C ILE A 74 -23.12 0.77 9.85
N THR A 75 -22.55 0.41 8.70
CA THR A 75 -22.65 1.22 7.47
C THR A 75 -24.11 1.32 7.03
N LEU A 76 -24.87 0.22 7.03
CA LEU A 76 -26.28 0.22 6.66
C LEU A 76 -27.07 1.18 7.58
N ILE A 77 -26.90 1.07 8.89
CA ILE A 77 -27.57 1.91 9.87
C ILE A 77 -27.18 3.39 9.69
N CYS A 78 -25.89 3.69 9.56
CA CYS A 78 -25.39 5.06 9.44
C CYS A 78 -25.79 5.72 8.11
N SER A 79 -25.81 4.97 7.01
CA SER A 79 -26.15 5.50 5.69
C SER A 79 -27.65 5.58 5.41
N THR A 80 -28.51 4.93 6.23
CA THR A 80 -29.96 4.92 6.03
C THR A 80 -30.70 5.57 7.19
N ILE A 81 -30.59 5.01 8.40
CA ILE A 81 -31.39 5.42 9.56
C ILE A 81 -30.84 6.68 10.25
N LEU A 82 -29.51 6.75 10.38
CA LEU A 82 -28.83 7.81 11.14
C LEU A 82 -28.22 8.90 10.26
N LYS A 83 -28.42 8.86 8.94
CA LYS A 83 -27.75 9.72 7.97
C LYS A 83 -27.77 11.20 8.35
N ASP A 84 -28.89 11.72 8.79
CA ASP A 84 -29.08 13.14 9.11
C ASP A 84 -28.84 13.48 10.60
N LYS A 85 -28.57 12.46 11.43
CA LYS A 85 -28.36 12.62 12.88
C LYS A 85 -26.88 12.55 13.30
N LEU A 86 -26.01 12.17 12.37
CA LEU A 86 -24.58 12.03 12.67
C LEU A 86 -23.89 13.41 12.68
N LYS A 87 -22.97 13.59 13.63
CA LYS A 87 -22.14 14.81 13.66
C LYS A 87 -21.24 14.84 12.40
N PRO A 88 -21.19 15.98 11.66
CA PRO A 88 -20.43 16.07 10.40
C PRO A 88 -18.96 15.61 10.52
N ASP A 89 -18.28 16.01 11.58
CA ASP A 89 -16.87 15.66 11.83
C ASP A 89 -16.67 14.41 12.69
N GLY A 90 -17.75 13.67 12.97
CA GLY A 90 -17.71 12.46 13.79
C GLY A 90 -17.10 11.27 13.06
N LEU A 91 -16.37 10.41 13.79
CA LEU A 91 -15.78 9.16 13.26
C LEU A 91 -16.85 8.30 12.57
N MET A 92 -18.03 8.17 13.17
CA MET A 92 -19.15 7.40 12.63
C MET A 92 -19.65 7.94 11.28
N ASN A 93 -19.70 9.26 11.13
CA ASN A 93 -20.11 9.89 9.87
C ASN A 93 -19.04 9.67 8.79
N ASN A 94 -17.77 9.92 9.11
CA ASN A 94 -16.68 9.84 8.15
C ASN A 94 -16.38 8.40 7.68
N ALA A 95 -16.54 7.41 8.56
CA ALA A 95 -16.23 6.01 8.25
C ALA A 95 -17.42 5.23 7.67
N PHE A 96 -18.66 5.55 8.09
CA PHE A 96 -19.82 4.70 7.82
C PHE A 96 -20.98 5.38 7.10
N ASN A 97 -21.05 6.72 7.02
CA ASN A 97 -22.04 7.41 6.19
C ASN A 97 -21.50 7.54 4.76
N VAL A 98 -21.77 6.55 3.93
CA VAL A 98 -21.19 6.42 2.60
C VAL A 98 -22.23 6.52 1.49
N ARG A 99 -21.78 6.79 0.26
CA ARG A 99 -22.64 6.74 -0.93
C ARG A 99 -23.11 5.32 -1.21
N ILE A 100 -24.24 5.19 -1.90
CA ILE A 100 -24.91 3.92 -2.17
C ILE A 100 -23.96 2.84 -2.80
N GLY A 101 -23.05 3.23 -3.68
CA GLY A 101 -22.08 2.30 -4.29
C GLY A 101 -21.16 1.64 -3.26
N TRP A 102 -20.67 2.42 -2.30
CA TRP A 102 -19.83 1.89 -1.21
C TRP A 102 -20.64 1.04 -0.22
N LEU A 103 -21.91 1.40 0.02
CA LEU A 103 -22.81 0.58 0.82
C LEU A 103 -23.02 -0.80 0.18
N ILE A 104 -23.29 -0.84 -1.14
CA ILE A 104 -23.46 -2.08 -1.89
C ILE A 104 -22.18 -2.95 -1.78
N LEU A 105 -20.99 -2.36 -1.97
CA LEU A 105 -19.73 -3.11 -1.86
C LEU A 105 -19.53 -3.69 -0.46
N ARG A 106 -19.88 -2.96 0.61
CA ARG A 106 -19.77 -3.49 1.98
C ARG A 106 -20.78 -4.60 2.28
N ILE A 107 -21.98 -4.51 1.74
CA ILE A 107 -22.98 -5.59 1.86
C ILE A 107 -22.53 -6.82 1.06
N LEU A 108 -21.99 -6.64 -0.16
CA LEU A 108 -21.40 -7.74 -0.93
C LEU A 108 -20.24 -8.40 -0.18
N ALA A 109 -19.39 -7.60 0.49
CA ALA A 109 -18.32 -8.13 1.33
C ALA A 109 -18.84 -9.04 2.45
N VAL A 110 -19.95 -8.67 3.11
CA VAL A 110 -20.60 -9.50 4.13
C VAL A 110 -21.06 -10.83 3.51
N VAL A 111 -21.75 -10.77 2.36
CA VAL A 111 -22.22 -11.96 1.66
C VAL A 111 -21.05 -12.86 1.26
N PHE A 112 -20.02 -12.31 0.63
CA PHE A 112 -18.85 -13.08 0.19
C PHE A 112 -18.06 -13.68 1.36
N ALA A 113 -17.89 -12.92 2.45
CA ALA A 113 -17.23 -13.41 3.66
C ALA A 113 -17.97 -14.61 4.29
N TRP A 114 -19.28 -14.51 4.44
CA TRP A 114 -20.09 -15.63 4.97
C TRP A 114 -20.13 -16.83 4.03
N MET A 115 -20.27 -16.62 2.71
CA MET A 115 -20.22 -17.71 1.73
C MET A 115 -18.89 -18.43 1.78
N THR A 116 -17.79 -17.70 1.91
CA THR A 116 -16.44 -18.26 1.97
C THR A 116 -16.19 -18.97 3.30
N PHE A 117 -16.58 -18.36 4.42
CA PHE A 117 -16.40 -18.91 5.76
C PHE A 117 -17.16 -20.23 5.95
N LEU A 118 -18.42 -20.29 5.51
CA LEU A 118 -19.27 -21.49 5.61
C LEU A 118 -19.11 -22.45 4.43
N ARG A 119 -18.38 -22.06 3.37
CA ARG A 119 -18.26 -22.79 2.10
C ARG A 119 -19.61 -23.13 1.47
N ILE A 120 -20.55 -22.17 1.48
CA ILE A 120 -21.91 -22.33 0.94
C ILE A 120 -22.14 -21.45 -0.28
N GLY A 121 -23.11 -21.84 -1.12
CA GLY A 121 -23.51 -21.08 -2.32
C GLY A 121 -22.66 -21.42 -3.54
N SER A 122 -22.30 -20.42 -4.34
CA SER A 122 -21.55 -20.63 -5.57
C SER A 122 -20.06 -20.91 -5.31
N LYS A 123 -19.54 -22.04 -5.82
CA LYS A 123 -18.12 -22.40 -5.74
C LYS A 123 -17.20 -21.33 -6.33
N VAL A 124 -17.68 -20.59 -7.33
CA VAL A 124 -16.96 -19.48 -7.96
C VAL A 124 -16.59 -18.39 -6.95
N ILE A 125 -17.38 -18.20 -5.88
CA ILE A 125 -17.13 -17.18 -4.86
C ILE A 125 -16.17 -17.68 -3.78
N TYR A 126 -16.35 -18.92 -3.31
CA TYR A 126 -15.61 -19.42 -2.16
C TYR A 126 -14.44 -20.36 -2.50
N SER A 127 -14.10 -20.53 -3.79
CA SER A 127 -12.96 -21.37 -4.18
C SER A 127 -11.64 -20.78 -3.66
N ASP A 128 -10.65 -21.65 -3.49
CA ASP A 128 -9.31 -21.28 -3.00
C ASP A 128 -8.53 -20.39 -4.01
N GLU A 129 -9.05 -20.21 -5.24
CA GLU A 129 -8.54 -19.33 -6.27
C GLU A 129 -9.22 -17.94 -6.30
N THR A 130 -10.27 -17.74 -5.51
CA THR A 130 -11.07 -16.51 -5.51
C THR A 130 -11.26 -15.97 -4.09
N GLY A 131 -12.49 -15.92 -3.58
CA GLY A 131 -12.75 -15.45 -2.22
C GLY A 131 -12.04 -16.26 -1.15
N GLY A 132 -11.81 -17.55 -1.37
CA GLY A 132 -11.02 -18.40 -0.48
C GLY A 132 -9.58 -17.92 -0.34
N LEU A 133 -8.91 -17.55 -1.44
CA LEU A 133 -7.55 -16.96 -1.43
C LEU A 133 -7.49 -15.73 -0.53
N LEU A 134 -8.42 -14.79 -0.74
CA LEU A 134 -8.49 -13.57 0.04
C LEU A 134 -8.76 -13.84 1.52
N PHE A 135 -9.71 -14.70 1.80
CA PHE A 135 -10.18 -14.98 3.15
C PHE A 135 -9.19 -15.80 3.99
N SER A 136 -8.45 -16.73 3.38
CA SER A 136 -7.49 -17.61 4.09
C SER A 136 -6.07 -17.03 4.17
N SER A 137 -5.67 -16.19 3.22
CA SER A 137 -4.30 -15.68 3.12
C SER A 137 -4.21 -14.17 3.36
N LEU A 138 -4.88 -13.38 2.51
CA LEU A 138 -4.71 -11.94 2.48
C LEU A 138 -5.35 -11.23 3.67
N LEU A 139 -6.63 -11.46 3.95
CA LEU A 139 -7.35 -10.78 5.04
C LEU A 139 -6.75 -11.04 6.43
N PRO A 140 -6.32 -12.27 6.79
CA PRO A 140 -5.60 -12.52 8.03
C PRO A 140 -4.35 -11.66 8.17
N THR A 141 -3.58 -11.57 7.10
CA THR A 141 -2.37 -10.74 7.05
C THR A 141 -2.71 -9.26 7.22
N LEU A 142 -3.71 -8.75 6.50
CA LEU A 142 -4.16 -7.35 6.63
C LEU A 142 -4.68 -7.03 8.03
N VAL A 143 -5.46 -7.91 8.65
CA VAL A 143 -5.95 -7.71 10.04
C VAL A 143 -4.78 -7.55 11.00
N ALA A 144 -3.79 -8.42 10.90
CA ALA A 144 -2.64 -8.41 11.79
C ALA A 144 -1.72 -7.21 11.52
N VAL A 145 -1.41 -6.93 10.25
CA VAL A 145 -0.57 -5.79 9.85
C VAL A 145 -1.25 -4.47 10.21
N PHE A 146 -2.54 -4.31 9.93
CA PHE A 146 -3.26 -3.08 10.26
C PHE A 146 -3.30 -2.80 11.76
N LEU A 147 -3.39 -3.83 12.60
CA LEU A 147 -3.34 -3.65 14.05
C LEU A 147 -2.04 -2.98 14.47
N PHE A 148 -0.90 -3.57 14.14
CA PHE A 148 0.38 -3.07 14.60
C PHE A 148 0.84 -1.83 13.83
N ALA A 149 0.65 -1.81 12.50
CA ALA A 149 1.00 -0.65 11.70
C ALA A 149 0.22 0.59 12.14
N ALA A 150 -1.10 0.49 12.27
CA ALA A 150 -1.92 1.63 12.68
C ALA A 150 -1.67 2.06 14.13
N LEU A 151 -1.41 1.10 15.04
CA LEU A 151 -1.12 1.41 16.43
C LEU A 151 0.20 2.17 16.60
N PHE A 152 1.24 1.79 15.83
CA PHE A 152 2.56 2.39 15.94
C PHE A 152 2.83 3.51 14.91
N LEU A 153 1.97 3.69 13.92
CA LEU A 153 2.10 4.73 12.91
C LEU A 153 2.30 6.16 13.49
N PRO A 154 1.63 6.55 14.59
CA PRO A 154 1.88 7.86 15.21
C PRO A 154 3.35 8.11 15.58
N LEU A 155 4.16 7.06 15.84
CA LEU A 155 5.61 7.21 16.12
C LEU A 155 6.37 7.84 14.95
N LEU A 156 5.97 7.54 13.73
CA LEU A 156 6.56 8.15 12.53
C LEU A 156 5.97 9.53 12.22
N MET A 157 4.68 9.76 12.54
CA MET A 157 3.94 10.91 12.05
C MET A 157 3.79 12.06 13.05
N GLU A 158 3.68 11.76 14.36
CA GLU A 158 3.22 12.74 15.35
C GLU A 158 4.35 13.28 16.25
N TYR A 159 5.58 12.79 16.09
CA TYR A 159 6.70 13.16 16.96
C TYR A 159 7.79 13.99 16.28
N GLY A 160 7.63 14.35 14.98
CA GLY A 160 8.51 15.30 14.29
C GLY A 160 9.46 14.67 13.26
N LEU A 161 9.42 13.35 13.03
CA LEU A 161 10.29 12.71 12.03
C LEU A 161 10.07 13.26 10.62
N LEU A 162 8.80 13.46 10.23
CA LEU A 162 8.45 13.99 8.91
C LEU A 162 8.94 15.41 8.70
N GLU A 163 8.86 16.24 9.76
CA GLU A 163 9.32 17.62 9.77
C GLU A 163 10.86 17.72 9.71
N MET A 164 11.57 16.73 10.26
CA MET A 164 13.02 16.64 10.13
C MET A 164 13.42 16.21 8.72
N LEU A 165 12.81 15.15 8.18
CA LEU A 165 13.21 14.56 6.90
C LEU A 165 12.75 15.40 5.70
N GLY A 166 11.63 16.11 5.81
CA GLY A 166 11.07 16.94 4.75
C GLY A 166 12.08 17.91 4.12
N PRO A 167 12.67 18.85 4.86
CA PRO A 167 13.67 19.79 4.34
C PRO A 167 14.94 19.12 3.80
N ILE A 168 15.36 18.00 4.42
CA ILE A 168 16.59 17.27 4.04
C ILE A 168 16.42 16.61 2.67
N PHE A 169 15.28 15.94 2.43
CA PHE A 169 15.05 15.19 1.20
C PHE A 169 14.35 15.97 0.09
N ARG A 170 13.83 17.16 0.37
CA ARG A 170 13.23 18.05 -0.63
C ARG A 170 14.07 18.24 -1.89
N PRO A 171 15.42 18.46 -1.82
CA PRO A 171 16.26 18.64 -3.00
C PRO A 171 16.29 17.43 -3.94
N VAL A 172 15.99 16.23 -3.44
CA VAL A 172 15.93 14.99 -4.21
C VAL A 172 14.49 14.68 -4.62
N MET A 173 13.56 14.74 -3.68
CA MET A 173 12.17 14.32 -3.90
C MET A 173 11.41 15.24 -4.87
N ARG A 174 11.58 16.55 -4.76
CA ARG A 174 10.90 17.50 -5.64
C ARG A 174 11.35 17.40 -7.10
N PRO A 175 12.65 17.46 -7.46
CA PRO A 175 13.07 17.38 -8.86
C PRO A 175 12.94 16.00 -9.47
N LEU A 176 13.21 14.91 -8.74
CA LEU A 176 13.16 13.56 -9.30
C LEU A 176 11.74 13.01 -9.35
N PHE A 177 10.97 13.15 -8.30
CA PHE A 177 9.68 12.48 -8.14
C PHE A 177 8.48 13.42 -8.10
N THR A 178 8.70 14.73 -8.12
CA THR A 178 7.67 15.79 -8.00
C THR A 178 6.88 15.72 -6.69
N LEU A 179 7.49 15.18 -5.64
CA LEU A 179 6.90 14.92 -4.34
C LEU A 179 7.54 15.79 -3.24
N PRO A 180 6.83 16.07 -2.13
CA PRO A 180 7.43 16.73 -0.98
C PRO A 180 8.49 15.84 -0.32
N GLY A 181 9.48 16.42 0.34
CA GLY A 181 10.55 15.69 1.00
C GLY A 181 10.05 14.74 2.11
N ARG A 182 8.99 15.13 2.82
CA ARG A 182 8.35 14.31 3.86
C ARG A 182 7.83 12.96 3.35
N SER A 183 7.47 12.86 2.06
CA SER A 183 7.04 11.61 1.43
C SER A 183 8.12 10.53 1.39
N THR A 184 9.37 10.89 1.70
CA THR A 184 10.47 9.92 1.84
C THR A 184 10.14 8.84 2.86
N VAL A 185 9.45 9.16 3.95
CA VAL A 185 9.08 8.17 4.97
C VAL A 185 8.06 7.18 4.44
N ASP A 186 7.02 7.67 3.75
CA ASP A 186 5.98 6.84 3.13
C ASP A 186 6.60 5.90 2.10
N ASN A 187 7.49 6.45 1.27
CA ASN A 187 8.16 5.72 0.21
C ASN A 187 9.13 4.66 0.77
N LEU A 188 9.91 5.00 1.80
CA LEU A 188 10.79 4.03 2.46
C LEU A 188 10.00 2.94 3.18
N ALA A 189 8.93 3.29 3.89
CA ALA A 189 8.07 2.33 4.57
C ALA A 189 7.42 1.36 3.57
N SER A 190 7.02 1.86 2.41
CA SER A 190 6.46 1.06 1.31
C SER A 190 7.52 0.19 0.63
N PHE A 191 8.72 0.72 0.42
CA PHE A 191 9.80 0.06 -0.32
C PHE A 191 10.50 -1.03 0.49
N ILE A 192 10.72 -0.80 1.79
CA ILE A 192 11.41 -1.75 2.67
C ILE A 192 10.40 -2.73 3.29
N GLY A 193 9.18 -2.26 3.56
CA GLY A 193 8.12 -3.00 4.25
C GLY A 193 7.10 -3.62 3.32
N ASP A 194 5.92 -3.04 3.33
CA ASP A 194 4.76 -3.50 2.58
C ASP A 194 4.09 -2.29 1.90
N GLY A 195 3.71 -2.46 0.64
CA GLY A 195 3.05 -1.41 -0.15
C GLY A 195 1.78 -0.87 0.51
N THR A 196 1.05 -1.73 1.23
CA THR A 196 -0.17 -1.32 1.95
C THR A 196 0.13 -0.35 3.08
N VAL A 197 1.25 -0.52 3.80
CA VAL A 197 1.68 0.39 4.87
C VAL A 197 1.96 1.79 4.31
N GLY A 198 2.68 1.89 3.20
CA GLY A 198 2.94 3.17 2.52
C GLY A 198 1.64 3.88 2.11
N VAL A 199 0.67 3.14 1.54
CA VAL A 199 -0.65 3.68 1.19
C VAL A 199 -1.40 4.20 2.42
N LEU A 200 -1.29 3.52 3.56
CA LEU A 200 -1.95 3.93 4.79
C LEU A 200 -1.39 5.24 5.36
N ILE A 201 -0.04 5.35 5.40
CA ILE A 201 0.64 6.60 5.80
C ILE A 201 0.19 7.74 4.88
N THR A 202 0.24 7.52 3.57
CA THR A 202 -0.14 8.49 2.55
C THR A 202 -1.60 8.90 2.66
N SER A 203 -2.51 7.95 2.85
CA SER A 203 -3.95 8.21 3.02
C SER A 203 -4.22 9.07 4.26
N ARG A 204 -3.52 8.80 5.35
CA ARG A 204 -3.63 9.60 6.57
C ARG A 204 -3.12 11.02 6.34
N GLN A 205 -1.94 11.20 5.76
CA GLN A 205 -1.36 12.51 5.46
C GLN A 205 -2.23 13.32 4.48
N TYR A 206 -2.83 12.66 3.49
CA TYR A 206 -3.82 13.29 2.62
C TYR A 206 -5.05 13.76 3.40
N GLY A 207 -5.63 12.89 4.23
CA GLY A 207 -6.80 13.23 5.06
C GLY A 207 -6.53 14.34 6.08
N GLU A 208 -5.30 14.50 6.52
CA GLU A 208 -4.84 15.58 7.41
C GLU A 208 -4.46 16.86 6.65
N GLY A 209 -4.43 16.83 5.31
CA GLY A 209 -4.19 17.99 4.46
C GLY A 209 -2.72 18.30 4.19
N TYR A 210 -1.80 17.39 4.48
CA TYR A 210 -0.37 17.55 4.21
C TYR A 210 0.01 17.21 2.76
N TYR A 211 -0.71 16.27 2.13
CA TYR A 211 -0.55 15.96 0.71
C TYR A 211 -1.71 16.48 -0.09
N SER A 212 -1.42 16.92 -1.33
CA SER A 212 -2.45 17.13 -2.33
C SER A 212 -2.97 15.78 -2.84
N ARG A 213 -4.13 15.81 -3.49
CA ARG A 213 -4.71 14.68 -4.19
C ARG A 213 -3.73 14.04 -5.19
N ARG A 214 -2.99 14.88 -5.93
CA ARG A 214 -1.99 14.44 -6.89
C ARG A 214 -0.83 13.76 -6.17
N GLU A 215 -0.24 14.38 -5.16
CA GLU A 215 0.87 13.84 -4.38
C GLU A 215 0.50 12.48 -3.76
N ALA A 216 -0.64 12.40 -3.08
CA ALA A 216 -1.12 11.15 -2.49
C ALA A 216 -1.33 10.04 -3.53
N THR A 217 -1.89 10.38 -4.71
CA THR A 217 -2.06 9.41 -5.79
C THR A 217 -0.71 8.95 -6.34
N VAL A 218 0.23 9.87 -6.57
CA VAL A 218 1.58 9.54 -7.06
C VAL A 218 2.30 8.62 -6.08
N ILE A 219 2.35 8.96 -4.80
CA ILE A 219 3.01 8.13 -3.77
C ILE A 219 2.43 6.71 -3.79
N SER A 220 1.11 6.60 -3.71
CA SER A 220 0.42 5.31 -3.58
C SER A 220 0.47 4.43 -4.83
N THR A 221 0.72 5.00 -6.01
CA THR A 221 0.65 4.26 -7.29
C THR A 221 1.97 4.13 -8.03
N THR A 222 3.01 4.86 -7.60
CA THR A 222 4.28 4.84 -8.34
C THR A 222 5.49 4.43 -7.51
N PHE A 223 5.48 4.67 -6.22
CA PHE A 223 6.69 4.59 -5.39
C PHE A 223 6.81 3.33 -4.54
N SER A 224 5.86 2.43 -4.58
CA SER A 224 5.90 1.19 -3.79
C SER A 224 6.64 0.08 -4.53
N VAL A 225 7.20 -0.85 -3.79
CA VAL A 225 7.71 -2.14 -4.26
C VAL A 225 7.12 -3.21 -3.36
N VAL A 226 6.90 -4.38 -3.90
CA VAL A 226 6.45 -5.54 -3.11
C VAL A 226 7.58 -5.95 -2.16
N SER A 227 7.24 -6.43 -0.97
CA SER A 227 8.21 -6.85 0.04
C SER A 227 9.21 -7.87 -0.54
N ILE A 228 10.45 -7.81 -0.09
CA ILE A 228 11.51 -8.73 -0.52
C ILE A 228 11.12 -10.20 -0.28
N THR A 229 10.42 -10.48 0.83
CA THR A 229 9.93 -11.82 1.16
C THR A 229 8.98 -12.34 0.10
N PHE A 230 8.02 -11.52 -0.35
CA PHE A 230 7.10 -11.92 -1.40
C PHE A 230 7.79 -12.02 -2.77
N ALA A 231 8.77 -11.15 -3.04
CA ALA A 231 9.58 -11.24 -4.25
C ALA A 231 10.36 -12.58 -4.33
N ILE A 232 10.81 -13.12 -3.18
CA ILE A 232 11.43 -14.46 -3.10
C ILE A 232 10.40 -15.52 -3.48
N VAL A 233 9.18 -15.49 -2.93
CA VAL A 233 8.12 -16.45 -3.26
C VAL A 233 7.80 -16.44 -4.76
N VAL A 234 7.69 -15.24 -5.36
CA VAL A 234 7.47 -15.13 -6.81
C VAL A 234 8.64 -15.70 -7.59
N ALA A 235 9.89 -15.36 -7.21
CA ALA A 235 11.08 -15.87 -7.88
C ALA A 235 11.20 -17.42 -7.79
N GLU A 236 10.81 -18.01 -6.67
CA GLU A 236 10.72 -19.47 -6.50
C GLU A 236 9.67 -20.08 -7.42
N THR A 237 8.47 -19.49 -7.47
CA THR A 237 7.38 -19.95 -8.33
C THR A 237 7.74 -19.93 -9.80
N VAL A 238 8.47 -18.90 -10.27
CA VAL A 238 8.93 -18.82 -11.67
C VAL A 238 10.29 -19.45 -11.90
N HIS A 239 10.83 -20.21 -10.93
CA HIS A 239 12.12 -20.90 -10.97
C HIS A 239 13.34 -19.99 -11.20
N MET A 240 13.31 -18.78 -10.63
CA MET A 240 14.37 -17.77 -10.72
C MET A 240 15.13 -17.54 -9.39
N GLN A 241 15.04 -18.49 -8.44
CA GLN A 241 15.70 -18.38 -7.13
C GLN A 241 17.23 -18.22 -7.23
N ASN A 242 17.86 -18.89 -8.20
CA ASN A 242 19.30 -18.80 -8.41
C ASN A 242 19.76 -17.43 -8.97
N GLN A 243 18.86 -16.73 -9.67
CA GLN A 243 19.04 -15.39 -10.22
C GLN A 243 18.31 -14.32 -9.42
N PHE A 244 17.95 -14.60 -8.17
CA PHE A 244 17.13 -13.69 -7.35
C PHE A 244 17.69 -12.27 -7.28
N PHE A 245 19.01 -12.10 -7.16
CA PHE A 245 19.61 -10.77 -7.13
C PHE A 245 19.34 -9.97 -8.43
N ALA A 246 19.55 -10.60 -9.59
CA ALA A 246 19.27 -9.99 -10.89
C ALA A 246 17.77 -9.68 -11.05
N PHE A 247 16.92 -10.62 -10.64
CA PHE A 247 15.46 -10.51 -10.65
C PHE A 247 15.00 -9.32 -9.81
N TYR A 248 15.41 -9.25 -8.56
CA TYR A 248 14.99 -8.18 -7.65
C TYR A 248 15.58 -6.81 -8.01
N LEU A 249 16.83 -6.78 -8.49
CA LEU A 249 17.45 -5.57 -9.03
C LEU A 249 16.64 -5.01 -10.20
N SER A 250 16.16 -5.87 -11.10
CA SER A 250 15.32 -5.46 -12.24
C SER A 250 14.00 -4.84 -11.78
N VAL A 251 13.39 -5.38 -10.73
CA VAL A 251 12.20 -4.81 -10.09
C VAL A 251 12.49 -3.41 -9.52
N ILE A 252 13.57 -3.27 -8.74
CA ILE A 252 13.96 -1.99 -8.15
C ILE A 252 14.20 -0.94 -9.22
N VAL A 253 15.02 -1.25 -10.22
CA VAL A 253 15.36 -0.31 -11.30
C VAL A 253 14.12 0.11 -12.08
N SER A 254 13.27 -0.83 -12.46
CA SER A 254 12.05 -0.54 -13.21
C SER A 254 11.05 0.32 -12.40
N CYS A 255 10.90 0.05 -11.10
CA CYS A 255 10.06 0.84 -10.21
C CYS A 255 10.60 2.26 -10.00
N LEU A 256 11.92 2.43 -9.83
CA LEU A 256 12.53 3.77 -9.72
C LEU A 256 12.35 4.59 -10.99
N VAL A 257 12.56 3.98 -12.16
CA VAL A 257 12.33 4.67 -13.45
C VAL A 257 10.86 5.04 -13.61
N ALA A 258 9.94 4.14 -13.28
CA ALA A 258 8.52 4.44 -13.28
C ALA A 258 8.18 5.60 -12.32
N ALA A 259 8.76 5.63 -11.12
CA ALA A 259 8.55 6.71 -10.16
C ALA A 259 9.04 8.08 -10.66
N VAL A 260 10.07 8.12 -11.50
CA VAL A 260 10.55 9.36 -12.16
C VAL A 260 9.64 9.79 -13.31
N ILE A 261 9.21 8.86 -14.17
CA ILE A 261 8.46 9.16 -15.40
C ILE A 261 6.99 9.45 -15.12
N MET A 262 6.32 8.57 -14.37
CA MET A 262 4.87 8.55 -14.22
C MET A 262 4.27 9.86 -13.67
N PRO A 263 4.85 10.55 -12.68
CA PRO A 263 4.30 11.79 -12.16
C PRO A 263 4.22 12.92 -13.21
N ARG A 264 5.00 12.81 -14.30
CA ARG A 264 5.13 13.84 -15.35
C ARG A 264 4.23 13.61 -16.55
N ILE A 265 3.68 12.40 -16.66
CA ILE A 265 2.83 12.02 -17.80
C ILE A 265 1.37 11.85 -17.38
N TRP A 266 0.47 11.81 -18.37
CA TRP A 266 -0.92 11.47 -18.15
C TRP A 266 -1.05 10.03 -17.59
N PRO A 267 -1.96 9.72 -16.65
CA PRO A 267 -2.99 10.60 -16.10
C PRO A 267 -2.57 11.37 -14.83
N LEU A 268 -1.38 11.07 -14.24
CA LEU A 268 -0.98 11.61 -12.95
C LEU A 268 -0.72 13.12 -12.99
N ASN A 269 -0.14 13.64 -14.07
CA ASN A 269 0.11 15.08 -14.24
C ASN A 269 -1.15 15.93 -14.40
N LYS A 270 -2.32 15.30 -14.63
CA LYS A 270 -3.62 15.99 -14.77
C LYS A 270 -4.49 15.88 -13.52
N ILE A 271 -4.00 15.24 -12.47
CA ILE A 271 -4.69 15.22 -11.18
C ILE A 271 -4.49 16.58 -10.52
N PRO A 272 -5.56 17.25 -10.07
CA PRO A 272 -5.45 18.56 -9.43
C PRO A 272 -4.73 18.48 -8.08
N ASP A 273 -3.98 19.55 -7.75
CA ASP A 273 -3.32 19.72 -6.46
C ASP A 273 -4.30 20.27 -5.40
N GLU A 274 -5.39 19.53 -5.17
CA GLU A 274 -6.41 19.81 -4.18
C GLU A 274 -6.07 19.10 -2.85
N TYR A 275 -6.31 19.77 -1.73
CA TYR A 275 -6.07 19.23 -0.40
C TYR A 275 -7.40 18.84 0.25
N ALA A 276 -7.42 17.73 0.99
CA ALA A 276 -8.62 17.26 1.70
C ALA A 276 -9.01 18.18 2.86
N LYS A 277 -8.04 18.89 3.42
CA LYS A 277 -8.22 19.81 4.55
C LYS A 277 -7.31 21.00 4.39
N GLU A 278 -7.79 22.18 4.75
CA GLU A 278 -6.93 23.36 4.85
C GLU A 278 -6.01 23.27 6.07
N VAL A 279 -4.74 23.36 5.81
CA VAL A 279 -3.66 23.43 6.81
C VAL A 279 -2.81 24.63 6.46
N PRO A 280 -2.25 25.39 7.42
CA PRO A 280 -1.37 26.49 7.14
C PRO A 280 -0.28 26.13 6.15
N GLU A 281 -0.02 27.00 5.17
CA GLU A 281 0.98 26.74 4.12
C GLU A 281 2.37 26.49 4.72
N SER A 282 2.69 27.12 5.84
CA SER A 282 3.92 26.89 6.61
C SER A 282 4.10 25.43 7.07
N ALA A 283 3.02 24.70 7.30
CA ALA A 283 3.08 23.27 7.69
C ALA A 283 3.28 22.34 6.50
N ARG A 284 2.98 22.79 5.27
CA ARG A 284 3.19 22.06 4.01
C ARG A 284 4.50 22.42 3.33
N THR A 285 4.92 23.67 3.53
CA THR A 285 6.09 24.23 2.83
C THR A 285 7.36 23.81 3.58
N GLU A 286 8.17 23.02 2.92
CA GLU A 286 9.50 22.60 3.37
C GLU A 286 10.57 23.63 2.92
N ALA A 287 10.17 24.91 2.76
CA ALA A 287 11.07 25.98 2.38
C ALA A 287 12.02 26.31 3.53
N LEU A 288 13.31 26.45 3.20
CA LEU A 288 14.31 26.82 4.19
C LEU A 288 14.23 28.31 4.45
N PRO A 289 14.16 28.76 5.72
CA PRO A 289 14.36 30.15 6.08
C PRO A 289 15.78 30.62 5.71
N GLU A 290 15.92 31.89 5.35
CA GLU A 290 17.22 32.46 5.04
C GLU A 290 18.23 32.24 6.18
N GLY A 291 19.44 31.79 5.83
CA GLY A 291 20.52 31.55 6.77
C GLY A 291 20.45 30.25 7.58
N LYS A 292 19.43 29.39 7.38
CA LYS A 292 19.37 28.08 8.04
C LYS A 292 19.71 26.91 7.09
N THR A 293 20.44 25.93 7.61
CA THR A 293 20.65 24.64 6.90
C THR A 293 19.43 23.75 7.04
N ALA A 294 19.20 22.86 6.06
CA ALA A 294 18.08 21.91 6.07
C ALA A 294 18.04 21.06 7.36
N LEU A 295 19.21 20.59 7.80
CA LEU A 295 19.34 19.77 9.01
C LEU A 295 18.92 20.56 10.26
N ARG A 296 19.42 21.79 10.41
CA ARG A 296 19.13 22.63 11.59
C ARG A 296 17.65 23.04 11.60
N HIS A 297 17.12 23.44 10.44
CA HIS A 297 15.72 23.81 10.34
C HIS A 297 14.80 22.61 10.63
N GLY A 298 15.08 21.45 10.02
CA GLY A 298 14.33 20.22 10.27
C GLY A 298 14.37 19.80 11.75
N PHE A 299 15.55 19.87 12.39
CA PHE A 299 15.69 19.53 13.80
C PHE A 299 14.96 20.52 14.74
N ASP A 300 15.01 21.82 14.43
CA ASP A 300 14.27 22.82 15.19
C ASP A 300 12.76 22.59 15.09
N THR A 301 12.24 22.36 13.88
CA THR A 301 10.80 22.10 13.64
C THR A 301 10.35 20.79 14.25
N ALA A 302 11.15 19.74 14.13
CA ALA A 302 10.88 18.44 14.78
C ALA A 302 10.84 18.57 16.31
N THR A 303 11.71 19.42 16.89
CA THR A 303 11.68 19.71 18.32
C THR A 303 10.37 20.40 18.75
N GLU A 304 9.90 21.37 17.97
CA GLU A 304 8.60 22.04 18.23
C GLU A 304 7.42 21.08 18.18
N VAL A 305 7.42 20.16 17.20
CA VAL A 305 6.42 19.09 17.11
C VAL A 305 6.54 18.17 18.33
N GLY A 306 7.75 17.76 18.72
CA GLY A 306 7.99 16.93 19.90
C GLY A 306 7.50 17.55 21.21
N ILE A 307 7.57 18.88 21.35
CA ILE A 307 7.01 19.60 22.51
C ILE A 307 5.49 19.44 22.55
N LYS A 308 4.83 19.58 21.40
CA LYS A 308 3.36 19.48 21.24
C LYS A 308 2.86 18.06 21.07
N ALA A 309 3.77 17.08 20.96
CA ALA A 309 3.44 15.70 20.70
C ALA A 309 2.52 15.09 21.78
N PRO A 310 1.59 14.20 21.36
CA PRO A 310 0.60 13.62 22.24
C PRO A 310 1.24 12.86 23.41
N GLY A 311 0.51 12.79 24.51
CA GLY A 311 0.83 11.91 25.64
C GLY A 311 0.53 10.44 25.30
N VAL A 312 0.94 9.52 26.18
CA VAL A 312 0.78 8.07 25.95
C VAL A 312 -0.68 7.68 25.70
N ILE A 313 -1.62 8.26 26.45
CA ILE A 313 -3.05 7.94 26.30
C ILE A 313 -3.57 8.38 24.93
N ASP A 314 -3.21 9.58 24.49
CA ASP A 314 -3.67 10.12 23.22
C ASP A 314 -3.01 9.40 22.03
N PHE A 315 -1.75 8.97 22.19
CA PHE A 315 -1.06 8.08 21.26
C PHE A 315 -1.85 6.79 20.99
N PHE A 316 -2.21 6.05 22.05
CA PHE A 316 -2.99 4.82 21.90
C PHE A 316 -4.40 5.07 21.35
N LYS A 317 -5.05 6.19 21.74
CA LYS A 317 -6.34 6.59 21.16
C LYS A 317 -6.24 6.86 19.66
N SER A 318 -5.20 7.58 19.23
CA SER A 318 -4.95 7.88 17.81
C SER A 318 -4.70 6.59 17.03
N GLY A 319 -3.83 5.71 17.54
CA GLY A 319 -3.55 4.41 16.95
C GLY A 319 -4.80 3.53 16.84
N LEU A 320 -5.55 3.38 17.93
CA LEU A 320 -6.77 2.56 17.94
C LEU A 320 -7.85 3.10 16.98
N LYS A 321 -8.03 4.42 16.90
CA LYS A 321 -8.92 5.02 15.92
C LYS A 321 -8.52 4.65 14.50
N THR A 322 -7.23 4.66 14.21
CA THR A 322 -6.70 4.26 12.89
C THR A 322 -6.92 2.77 12.63
N VAL A 323 -6.73 1.89 13.64
CA VAL A 323 -7.06 0.45 13.53
C VAL A 323 -8.53 0.25 13.15
N ILE A 324 -9.45 0.94 13.85
CA ILE A 324 -10.89 0.87 13.57
C ILE A 324 -11.18 1.32 12.13
N ASP A 325 -10.63 2.46 11.70
CA ASP A 325 -10.80 2.94 10.32
C ASP A 325 -10.32 1.89 9.30
N MET A 326 -9.16 1.25 9.54
CA MET A 326 -8.61 0.24 8.63
C MET A 326 -9.45 -1.04 8.60
N TRP A 327 -9.78 -1.58 9.77
CA TRP A 327 -10.53 -2.83 9.85
C TRP A 327 -11.95 -2.70 9.30
N PHE A 328 -12.64 -1.63 9.62
CA PHE A 328 -14.06 -1.48 9.28
C PHE A 328 -14.31 -0.79 7.93
N VAL A 329 -13.31 -0.09 7.38
CA VAL A 329 -13.45 0.59 6.09
C VAL A 329 -12.74 -0.20 4.99
N ILE A 330 -11.49 -0.63 5.19
CA ILE A 330 -10.66 -1.19 4.13
C ILE A 330 -10.93 -2.69 3.93
N LEU A 331 -10.98 -3.50 5.00
CA LEU A 331 -11.17 -4.96 4.85
C LEU A 331 -12.42 -5.35 4.05
N PRO A 332 -13.62 -4.73 4.27
CA PRO A 332 -14.77 -5.05 3.44
C PRO A 332 -14.57 -4.71 1.95
N VAL A 333 -13.86 -3.62 1.66
CA VAL A 333 -13.57 -3.21 0.28
C VAL A 333 -12.65 -4.22 -0.39
N VAL A 334 -11.58 -4.63 0.30
CA VAL A 334 -10.66 -5.67 -0.18
C VAL A 334 -11.39 -6.98 -0.41
N MET A 335 -12.23 -7.43 0.54
CA MET A 335 -13.02 -8.66 0.38
C MET A 335 -13.94 -8.60 -0.84
N SER A 336 -14.69 -7.51 -1.04
CA SER A 336 -15.65 -7.40 -2.14
C SER A 336 -14.98 -7.22 -3.50
N ILE A 337 -14.10 -6.22 -3.63
CA ILE A 337 -13.45 -5.90 -4.91
C ILE A 337 -12.46 -6.99 -5.29
N GLY A 338 -11.67 -7.48 -4.33
CA GLY A 338 -10.72 -8.55 -4.54
C GLY A 338 -11.38 -9.84 -5.02
N THR A 339 -12.48 -10.27 -4.36
CA THR A 339 -13.23 -11.47 -4.80
C THR A 339 -13.79 -11.28 -6.22
N ILE A 340 -14.37 -10.13 -6.53
CA ILE A 340 -14.87 -9.85 -7.88
C ILE A 340 -13.72 -9.90 -8.90
N ALA A 341 -12.59 -9.28 -8.59
CA ALA A 341 -11.43 -9.24 -9.49
C ALA A 341 -10.85 -10.63 -9.76
N THR A 342 -10.69 -11.45 -8.72
CA THR A 342 -10.19 -12.83 -8.85
C THR A 342 -11.19 -13.75 -9.57
N ILE A 343 -12.50 -13.57 -9.38
CA ILE A 343 -13.52 -14.28 -10.19
C ILE A 343 -13.40 -13.94 -11.67
N ILE A 344 -13.26 -12.65 -12.01
CA ILE A 344 -13.12 -12.22 -13.40
C ILE A 344 -11.82 -12.79 -13.99
N ALA A 345 -10.73 -12.80 -13.22
CA ALA A 345 -9.44 -13.33 -13.65
C ALA A 345 -9.51 -14.84 -13.98
N ASN A 346 -10.12 -15.63 -13.08
CA ASN A 346 -10.09 -17.10 -13.20
C ASN A 346 -11.20 -17.67 -14.09
N TYR A 347 -12.38 -17.04 -14.14
CA TYR A 347 -13.54 -17.63 -14.80
C TYR A 347 -14.01 -16.93 -16.08
N ARG A 348 -13.34 -15.86 -16.51
CA ARG A 348 -13.73 -15.11 -17.71
C ARG A 348 -12.51 -14.83 -18.58
N PRO A 349 -12.63 -14.98 -19.93
CA PRO A 349 -11.54 -14.69 -20.85
C PRO A 349 -11.26 -13.20 -21.02
N PHE A 350 -11.79 -12.37 -20.13
CA PHE A 350 -11.70 -10.90 -20.19
C PHE A 350 -10.24 -10.42 -20.20
N PHE A 351 -9.43 -10.87 -19.24
CA PHE A 351 -8.02 -10.47 -19.16
C PHE A 351 -7.18 -11.05 -20.30
N VAL A 352 -7.53 -12.26 -20.78
CA VAL A 352 -6.89 -12.87 -21.95
C VAL A 352 -7.11 -12.00 -23.19
N ILE A 353 -8.33 -11.52 -23.41
CA ILE A 353 -8.67 -10.66 -24.55
C ILE A 353 -7.94 -9.32 -24.42
N LEU A 354 -7.93 -8.71 -23.25
CA LEU A 354 -7.24 -7.46 -22.99
C LEU A 354 -5.70 -7.58 -23.06
N GLY A 355 -5.15 -8.77 -22.87
CA GLY A 355 -3.73 -9.05 -23.01
C GLY A 355 -3.23 -9.06 -24.45
N LYS A 356 -4.08 -9.41 -25.44
CA LYS A 356 -3.69 -9.55 -26.86
C LYS A 356 -2.94 -8.34 -27.44
N PRO A 357 -3.28 -7.07 -27.13
CA PRO A 357 -2.53 -5.93 -27.63
C PRO A 357 -1.05 -5.90 -27.19
N PHE A 358 -0.70 -6.62 -26.14
CA PHE A 358 0.69 -6.71 -25.65
C PHE A 358 1.54 -7.71 -26.44
N VAL A 359 0.96 -8.62 -27.23
CA VAL A 359 1.71 -9.61 -28.03
C VAL A 359 2.75 -8.93 -28.90
N PRO A 360 2.41 -7.99 -29.82
CA PRO A 360 3.42 -7.35 -30.68
C PRO A 360 4.46 -6.55 -29.88
N PHE A 361 4.08 -6.06 -28.69
CA PHE A 361 5.01 -5.35 -27.82
C PHE A 361 6.03 -6.31 -27.17
N LEU A 362 5.59 -7.50 -26.77
CA LEU A 362 6.48 -8.56 -26.26
C LEU A 362 7.40 -9.12 -27.37
N GLU A 363 6.87 -9.33 -28.58
CA GLU A 363 7.65 -9.77 -29.74
C GLU A 363 8.74 -8.77 -30.10
N LEU A 364 8.42 -7.45 -30.09
CA LEU A 364 9.40 -6.40 -30.31
C LEU A 364 10.55 -6.44 -29.27
N MET A 365 10.24 -6.81 -28.04
CA MET A 365 11.23 -6.98 -26.97
C MET A 365 11.91 -8.36 -26.99
N GLN A 366 11.66 -9.16 -28.01
CA GLN A 366 12.22 -10.51 -28.17
C GLN A 366 11.91 -11.45 -26.99
N ILE A 367 10.71 -11.29 -26.40
CA ILE A 367 10.25 -12.19 -25.34
C ILE A 367 9.64 -13.43 -26.01
N PRO A 368 10.22 -14.61 -25.79
CA PRO A 368 9.65 -15.85 -26.31
C PRO A 368 8.25 -16.12 -25.73
N GLU A 369 7.47 -16.93 -26.44
CA GLU A 369 6.11 -17.31 -26.00
C GLU A 369 5.21 -16.10 -25.69
N ALA A 370 5.38 -15.00 -26.47
CA ALA A 370 4.70 -13.71 -26.26
C ALA A 370 3.18 -13.84 -26.15
N ALA A 371 2.55 -14.76 -26.89
CA ALA A 371 1.12 -14.99 -26.84
C ALA A 371 0.66 -15.51 -25.46
N GLN A 372 1.43 -16.39 -24.82
CA GLN A 372 1.14 -16.92 -23.48
C GLN A 372 1.44 -15.84 -22.42
N ALA A 373 2.61 -15.20 -22.52
CA ALA A 373 3.01 -14.13 -21.62
C ALA A 373 2.02 -12.96 -21.61
N SER A 374 1.47 -12.57 -22.76
CA SER A 374 0.54 -11.44 -22.87
C SER A 374 -0.74 -11.61 -22.06
N GLN A 375 -1.19 -12.85 -21.89
CA GLN A 375 -2.42 -13.17 -21.15
C GLN A 375 -2.27 -12.87 -19.66
N THR A 376 -1.05 -12.97 -19.13
CA THR A 376 -0.78 -12.77 -17.70
C THR A 376 -0.63 -11.30 -17.32
N ILE A 377 -0.26 -10.44 -18.28
CA ILE A 377 0.05 -9.01 -18.02
C ILE A 377 -1.12 -8.29 -17.36
N ILE A 378 -2.32 -8.42 -17.92
CA ILE A 378 -3.51 -7.71 -17.41
C ILE A 378 -4.09 -8.39 -16.16
N ILE A 379 -3.86 -9.68 -15.99
CA ILE A 379 -4.25 -10.43 -14.79
C ILE A 379 -3.56 -9.85 -13.54
N GLY A 380 -2.35 -9.30 -13.69
CA GLY A 380 -1.66 -8.57 -12.63
C GLY A 380 -2.47 -7.42 -12.03
N PHE A 381 -3.45 -6.85 -12.74
CA PHE A 381 -4.36 -5.86 -12.15
C PHE A 381 -5.32 -6.46 -11.13
N ALA A 382 -5.69 -7.73 -11.29
CA ALA A 382 -6.52 -8.44 -10.32
C ALA A 382 -5.72 -8.86 -9.09
N ASP A 383 -4.58 -9.52 -9.33
CA ASP A 383 -3.74 -10.07 -8.25
C ASP A 383 -2.28 -10.18 -8.69
N MET A 384 -1.34 -9.92 -7.75
CA MET A 384 0.09 -9.89 -8.06
C MET A 384 0.71 -11.28 -8.25
N PHE A 385 0.13 -12.32 -7.67
CA PHE A 385 0.70 -13.67 -7.68
C PHE A 385 0.20 -14.51 -8.86
N LEU A 386 -1.03 -14.27 -9.31
CA LEU A 386 -1.65 -15.01 -10.43
C LEU A 386 -0.81 -15.04 -11.71
N PRO A 387 -0.18 -13.93 -12.16
CA PRO A 387 0.69 -13.98 -13.34
C PRO A 387 1.84 -14.97 -13.20
N SER A 388 2.44 -15.07 -12.01
CA SER A 388 3.56 -15.97 -11.72
C SER A 388 3.14 -17.43 -11.77
N ILE A 389 1.99 -17.76 -11.20
CA ILE A 389 1.41 -19.13 -11.27
C ILE A 389 1.12 -19.52 -12.73
N LEU A 390 0.51 -18.62 -13.50
CA LEU A 390 0.11 -18.91 -14.88
C LEU A 390 1.30 -19.07 -15.84
N ILE A 391 2.46 -18.48 -15.51
CA ILE A 391 3.68 -18.58 -16.32
C ILE A 391 4.64 -19.67 -15.84
N GLU A 392 4.41 -20.30 -14.71
CA GLU A 392 5.28 -21.32 -14.11
C GLU A 392 5.64 -22.45 -15.08
N GLY A 393 4.66 -22.91 -15.88
CA GLY A 393 4.83 -24.00 -16.84
C GLY A 393 5.55 -23.61 -18.14
N VAL A 394 5.90 -22.34 -18.35
CA VAL A 394 6.64 -21.87 -19.53
C VAL A 394 8.10 -22.30 -19.43
N GLN A 395 8.65 -22.81 -20.55
CA GLN A 395 10.03 -23.37 -20.52
C GLN A 395 11.11 -22.30 -20.59
N ASN A 396 10.84 -21.17 -21.22
CA ASN A 396 11.84 -20.15 -21.45
C ASN A 396 12.09 -19.27 -20.20
N ASP A 397 13.36 -19.19 -19.79
CA ASP A 397 13.78 -18.46 -18.59
C ASP A 397 13.56 -16.95 -18.70
N ILE A 398 13.82 -16.36 -19.88
CA ILE A 398 13.58 -14.91 -20.12
C ILE A 398 12.10 -14.58 -19.90
N THR A 399 11.20 -15.39 -20.45
CA THR A 399 9.77 -15.17 -20.32
C THR A 399 9.31 -15.28 -18.86
N ARG A 400 9.76 -16.30 -18.13
CA ARG A 400 9.46 -16.47 -16.71
C ARG A 400 10.01 -15.33 -15.87
N PHE A 401 11.26 -14.94 -16.11
CA PHE A 401 11.88 -13.81 -15.43
C PHE A 401 11.11 -12.51 -15.66
N VAL A 402 10.82 -12.19 -16.93
CA VAL A 402 10.16 -10.94 -17.28
C VAL A 402 8.76 -10.85 -16.67
N ILE A 403 7.94 -11.89 -16.81
CA ILE A 403 6.58 -11.87 -16.28
C ILE A 403 6.55 -11.92 -14.75
N GLY A 404 7.43 -12.73 -14.12
CA GLY A 404 7.53 -12.75 -12.66
C GLY A 404 8.00 -11.42 -12.08
N ALA A 405 9.03 -10.79 -12.65
CA ALA A 405 9.47 -9.46 -12.21
C ALA A 405 8.43 -8.37 -12.51
N LEU A 406 7.72 -8.48 -13.64
CA LEU A 406 6.64 -7.56 -13.99
C LEU A 406 5.48 -7.67 -13.01
N SER A 407 5.06 -8.87 -12.64
CA SER A 407 3.93 -9.08 -11.73
C SER A 407 4.09 -8.31 -10.42
N ILE A 408 5.28 -8.32 -9.82
CA ILE A 408 5.56 -7.60 -8.57
C ILE A 408 5.92 -6.11 -8.77
N SER A 409 6.25 -5.67 -9.98
CA SER A 409 6.54 -4.27 -10.29
C SER A 409 5.31 -3.47 -10.76
N GLN A 410 4.20 -4.13 -11.09
CA GLN A 410 2.96 -3.47 -11.50
C GLN A 410 2.25 -2.73 -10.37
N LEU A 411 2.42 -3.15 -9.12
CA LEU A 411 2.04 -2.51 -7.87
C LEU A 411 0.52 -2.38 -7.61
N ILE A 412 -0.30 -2.12 -8.63
CA ILE A 412 -1.72 -1.82 -8.46
C ILE A 412 -2.54 -3.09 -8.64
N TYR A 413 -2.64 -3.87 -7.56
CA TYR A 413 -3.42 -5.10 -7.51
C TYR A 413 -4.74 -4.86 -6.79
N LEU A 414 -5.88 -5.19 -7.40
CA LEU A 414 -7.18 -4.99 -6.78
C LEU A 414 -7.39 -5.86 -5.52
N SER A 415 -6.75 -7.01 -5.49
CA SER A 415 -6.77 -7.90 -4.30
C SER A 415 -6.07 -7.28 -3.09
N GLU A 416 -5.12 -6.35 -3.27
CA GLU A 416 -4.27 -5.84 -2.20
C GLU A 416 -4.14 -4.31 -2.26
N VAL A 417 -3.02 -3.78 -2.80
CA VAL A 417 -2.69 -2.33 -2.79
C VAL A 417 -3.77 -1.50 -3.48
N GLY A 418 -4.26 -1.93 -4.63
CA GLY A 418 -5.35 -1.26 -5.34
C GLY A 418 -6.65 -1.24 -4.55
N GLY A 419 -6.99 -2.35 -3.87
CA GLY A 419 -8.13 -2.45 -2.96
C GLY A 419 -7.98 -1.51 -1.76
N VAL A 420 -6.79 -1.45 -1.16
CA VAL A 420 -6.49 -0.52 -0.05
C VAL A 420 -6.60 0.93 -0.49
N ILE A 421 -6.07 1.30 -1.67
CA ILE A 421 -6.22 2.66 -2.22
C ILE A 421 -7.69 3.01 -2.40
N LEU A 422 -8.49 2.11 -2.99
CA LEU A 422 -9.94 2.34 -3.21
C LEU A 422 -10.73 2.45 -1.90
N GLY A 423 -10.33 1.71 -0.87
CA GLY A 423 -10.91 1.77 0.46
C GLY A 423 -10.45 2.97 1.30
N SER A 424 -9.37 3.64 0.90
CA SER A 424 -8.73 4.72 1.63
C SER A 424 -9.39 6.09 1.38
N LYS A 425 -8.82 7.15 1.98
CA LYS A 425 -9.25 8.53 1.75
C LYS A 425 -8.76 9.12 0.42
N ILE A 426 -7.87 8.44 -0.28
CA ILE A 426 -7.27 8.92 -1.53
C ILE A 426 -8.32 8.86 -2.65
N PRO A 427 -8.72 9.99 -3.25
CA PRO A 427 -9.86 10.03 -4.16
C PRO A 427 -9.48 9.61 -5.60
N VAL A 428 -9.25 8.31 -5.77
CA VAL A 428 -8.92 7.69 -7.07
C VAL A 428 -10.01 6.70 -7.45
N SER A 429 -10.46 6.74 -8.70
CA SER A 429 -11.42 5.77 -9.22
C SER A 429 -10.71 4.52 -9.75
N ILE A 430 -11.42 3.38 -9.79
CA ILE A 430 -10.91 2.12 -10.32
C ILE A 430 -10.45 2.26 -11.79
N GLY A 431 -11.16 3.03 -12.62
CA GLY A 431 -10.76 3.29 -14.00
C GLY A 431 -9.44 4.07 -14.10
N LYS A 432 -9.21 5.05 -13.20
CA LYS A 432 -7.92 5.76 -13.12
C LYS A 432 -6.80 4.81 -12.64
N LEU A 433 -7.06 3.97 -11.66
CA LEU A 433 -6.09 2.96 -11.21
C LEU A 433 -5.71 2.01 -12.35
N PHE A 434 -6.69 1.54 -13.13
CA PHE A 434 -6.43 0.70 -14.30
C PHE A 434 -5.56 1.41 -15.35
N MET A 435 -5.84 2.68 -15.65
CA MET A 435 -5.01 3.46 -16.58
C MET A 435 -3.58 3.67 -16.05
N ILE A 436 -3.42 3.96 -14.76
CA ILE A 436 -2.10 4.09 -14.13
C ILE A 436 -1.36 2.75 -14.17
N PHE A 437 -2.05 1.64 -13.90
CA PHE A 437 -1.52 0.29 -14.03
C PHE A 437 -1.00 0.00 -15.44
N LEU A 438 -1.79 0.29 -16.47
CA LEU A 438 -1.39 0.08 -17.86
C LEU A 438 -0.14 0.89 -18.23
N ILE A 439 -0.10 2.17 -17.87
CA ILE A 439 1.04 3.04 -18.16
C ILE A 439 2.28 2.58 -17.40
N ARG A 440 2.12 2.19 -16.14
CA ARG A 440 3.20 1.61 -15.36
C ARG A 440 3.75 0.34 -16.02
N THR A 441 2.88 -0.54 -16.47
CA THR A 441 3.25 -1.75 -17.21
C THR A 441 4.05 -1.43 -18.48
N ILE A 442 3.59 -0.47 -19.28
CA ILE A 442 4.28 -0.03 -20.51
C ILE A 442 5.68 0.54 -20.21
N ILE A 443 5.88 1.18 -19.06
CA ILE A 443 7.17 1.73 -18.67
C ILE A 443 8.08 0.66 -18.07
N THR A 444 7.56 -0.19 -17.18
CA THR A 444 8.40 -1.16 -16.45
C THR A 444 8.77 -2.37 -17.31
N LEU A 445 7.89 -2.83 -18.19
CA LEU A 445 8.11 -4.00 -19.02
C LEU A 445 9.35 -3.92 -19.92
N PRO A 446 9.62 -2.83 -20.68
CA PRO A 446 10.85 -2.72 -21.47
C PRO A 446 12.12 -2.73 -20.62
N ILE A 447 12.08 -2.15 -19.44
CA ILE A 447 13.23 -2.09 -18.54
C ILE A 447 13.54 -3.48 -18.00
N ILE A 448 12.52 -4.20 -17.53
CA ILE A 448 12.66 -5.57 -17.05
C ILE A 448 13.15 -6.49 -18.17
N SER A 449 12.58 -6.34 -19.37
CA SER A 449 13.00 -7.10 -20.54
C SER A 449 14.47 -6.85 -20.89
N LEU A 450 14.91 -5.60 -20.93
CA LEU A 450 16.31 -5.25 -21.13
C LEU A 450 17.21 -5.87 -20.07
N MET A 451 16.81 -5.78 -18.79
CA MET A 451 17.58 -6.37 -17.69
C MET A 451 17.63 -7.89 -17.79
N ALA A 452 16.53 -8.55 -18.22
CA ALA A 452 16.52 -9.99 -18.44
C ALA A 452 17.55 -10.41 -19.50
N HIS A 453 17.56 -9.74 -20.66
CA HIS A 453 18.52 -10.03 -21.72
C HIS A 453 19.99 -9.69 -21.38
N LEU A 454 20.24 -8.82 -20.40
CA LEU A 454 21.60 -8.47 -19.98
C LEU A 454 22.13 -9.35 -18.85
N LEU A 455 21.24 -9.94 -18.04
CA LEU A 455 21.62 -10.61 -16.80
C LEU A 455 21.42 -12.14 -16.84
N LEU A 456 20.63 -12.64 -17.80
CA LEU A 456 20.48 -14.08 -18.10
C LEU A 456 21.32 -14.48 -19.31
#